data_5d1e9358f863aa070dbc35479bce2242
#
_entry.id   5d1e9358f863aa070dbc35479bce2242
#
_cell.length_a   1.000
_cell.length_b   1.000
_cell.length_c   1.000
_cell.angle_alpha   90.00
_cell.angle_beta   90.00
_cell.angle_gamma   90.00
#
_symmetry.space_group_name_H-M   'P 1'
#
loop_
_entity.id
_entity.type
_entity.pdbx_description
1 polymer ?
#
loop_
_entity_poly.entity_id
_entity_poly.type
_entity_poly.pdbx_seq_one_letter_code
_entity_poly.pdbx_strand_id
1 'polypeptide(L)'
;PYGEFLNIIEGELNMAEELKIVDNASRESTNLSPVNKIEIYSFFDPFNKDCFKLSAIISKLRIEYNQYIRIRHILNPSLKVLTKCQAQSTSDFDNIALAYKAAELQGRLRAERFIHLMQNEIIPKNDIITEEMICNCIKNAGLDYDVFKEDLQKNKLTESLKIDLHIAREMEIEQAPSLVFFSEDVHEEGLKVEGLYPYHIYTYIINELM
;
A
#
# COMPACT_ATOMS: atom_id res chain seq x y z
N PRO A 1 -14.06 19.49 -2.69
CA PRO A 1 -13.04 18.59 -3.25
C PRO A 1 -12.69 17.42 -2.31
N TYR A 2 -12.57 17.64 -0.97
CA TYR A 2 -12.22 16.59 0.01
C TYR A 2 -13.39 15.63 0.28
N GLY A 3 -14.62 16.14 0.33
CA GLY A 3 -15.82 15.33 0.55
C GLY A 3 -16.16 14.40 -0.62
N GLU A 4 -15.91 14.84 -1.85
CA GLU A 4 -16.10 14.01 -3.05
C GLU A 4 -15.09 12.87 -3.10
N PHE A 5 -13.87 13.11 -2.63
CA PHE A 5 -12.80 12.11 -2.57
C PHE A 5 -13.09 11.03 -1.52
N LEU A 6 -13.63 11.42 -0.35
CA LEU A 6 -14.06 10.49 0.71
C LEU A 6 -15.25 9.62 0.24
N ASN A 7 -16.22 10.20 -0.47
CA ASN A 7 -17.35 9.45 -1.02
C ASN A 7 -16.92 8.40 -2.08
N ILE A 8 -15.89 8.71 -2.87
CA ILE A 8 -15.30 7.76 -3.82
C ILE A 8 -14.65 6.59 -3.07
N ILE A 9 -13.91 6.88 -2.00
CA ILE A 9 -13.21 5.87 -1.19
C ILE A 9 -14.19 5.00 -0.40
N GLU A 10 -15.24 5.56 0.20
CA GLU A 10 -16.29 4.80 0.90
C GLU A 10 -17.08 3.91 -0.06
N GLY A 11 -17.37 4.39 -1.27
CA GLY A 11 -17.98 3.59 -2.32
C GLY A 11 -17.09 2.42 -2.77
N GLU A 12 -15.77 2.62 -2.85
CA GLU A 12 -14.81 1.59 -3.24
C GLU A 12 -14.56 0.56 -2.12
N LEU A 13 -14.61 0.96 -0.84
CA LEU A 13 -14.55 0.04 0.30
C LEU A 13 -15.78 -0.87 0.35
N ASN A 14 -16.97 -0.36 0.05
CA ASN A 14 -18.20 -1.16 -0.06
C ASN A 14 -18.14 -2.12 -1.25
N MET A 15 -17.62 -1.71 -2.40
CA MET A 15 -17.40 -2.61 -3.55
C MET A 15 -16.38 -3.71 -3.24
N ALA A 16 -15.33 -3.41 -2.46
CA ALA A 16 -14.35 -4.42 -2.04
C ALA A 16 -14.95 -5.45 -1.06
N GLU A 17 -15.98 -5.08 -0.29
CA GLU A 17 -16.74 -6.02 0.56
C GLU A 17 -17.72 -6.86 -0.28
N GLU A 18 -18.36 -6.29 -1.30
CA GLU A 18 -19.19 -7.05 -2.25
C GLU A 18 -18.37 -8.04 -3.09
N LEU A 19 -17.14 -7.67 -3.49
CA LEU A 19 -16.21 -8.56 -4.19
C LEU A 19 -15.72 -9.74 -3.33
N LYS A 20 -15.68 -9.64 -2.00
CA LYS A 20 -15.41 -10.78 -1.11
C LYS A 20 -16.51 -11.85 -1.16
N ILE A 21 -17.75 -11.45 -1.45
CA ILE A 21 -18.88 -12.38 -1.61
C ILE A 21 -18.76 -13.15 -2.92
N VAL A 22 -18.22 -12.52 -3.96
CA VAL A 22 -18.00 -13.14 -5.28
C VAL A 22 -16.80 -14.08 -5.27
N ASP A 23 -15.73 -13.76 -4.53
CA ASP A 23 -14.51 -14.58 -4.46
C ASP A 23 -14.73 -15.94 -3.76
N ASN A 24 -15.75 -16.04 -2.90
CA ASN A 24 -16.15 -17.31 -2.29
C ASN A 24 -17.06 -18.20 -3.17
N ALA A 25 -17.68 -17.62 -4.20
CA ALA A 25 -18.59 -18.35 -5.07
C ALA A 25 -17.92 -18.94 -6.33
N SER A 26 -16.74 -18.51 -6.71
CA SER A 26 -16.04 -18.88 -7.94
C SER A 26 -14.84 -19.81 -7.77
N ARG A 27 -14.77 -20.58 -6.67
CA ARG A 27 -13.74 -21.64 -6.48
C ARG A 27 -14.11 -22.96 -7.15
N GLU A 28 -14.74 -22.93 -8.31
CA GLU A 28 -14.83 -24.11 -9.17
C GLU A 28 -14.00 -23.90 -10.44
N SER A 29 -12.83 -24.55 -10.40
CA SER A 29 -12.07 -25.13 -11.51
C SER A 29 -12.00 -24.38 -12.85
N THR A 30 -10.97 -23.56 -13.01
CA THR A 30 -10.14 -23.62 -14.22
C THR A 30 -8.67 -23.46 -13.82
N ASN A 31 -7.87 -24.49 -14.09
CA ASN A 31 -6.39 -24.48 -14.01
C ASN A 31 -5.80 -23.60 -15.13
N LEU A 32 -6.06 -22.30 -15.08
CA LEU A 32 -5.33 -21.30 -15.82
C LEU A 32 -4.58 -20.48 -14.78
N SER A 33 -3.25 -20.65 -14.74
CA SER A 33 -2.39 -19.75 -13.99
C SER A 33 -2.74 -18.30 -14.38
N PRO A 34 -3.00 -17.39 -13.43
CA PRO A 34 -3.26 -16.00 -13.77
C PRO A 34 -2.02 -15.49 -14.52
N VAL A 35 -2.21 -15.10 -15.77
CA VAL A 35 -1.14 -14.51 -16.58
C VAL A 35 -0.98 -13.06 -16.11
N ASN A 36 -0.28 -12.87 -14.99
CA ASN A 36 0.15 -11.54 -14.57
C ASN A 36 1.27 -11.09 -15.54
N LYS A 37 0.88 -10.41 -16.59
CA LYS A 37 1.83 -9.89 -17.59
C LYS A 37 2.63 -8.70 -17.12
N ILE A 38 2.10 -7.96 -16.13
CA ILE A 38 2.71 -6.71 -15.63
C ILE A 38 2.85 -6.79 -14.12
N GLU A 39 4.08 -6.60 -13.62
CA GLU A 39 4.35 -6.42 -12.20
C GLU A 39 4.61 -4.94 -11.92
N ILE A 40 3.88 -4.37 -10.95
CA ILE A 40 3.95 -2.96 -10.57
C ILE A 40 4.49 -2.86 -9.15
N TYR A 41 5.64 -2.19 -8.99
CA TYR A 41 6.19 -1.83 -7.69
C TYR A 41 5.70 -0.43 -7.34
N SER A 42 4.95 -0.30 -6.24
CA SER A 42 4.41 0.96 -5.74
C SER A 42 5.19 1.40 -4.52
N PHE A 43 6.02 2.42 -4.69
CA PHE A 43 6.81 3.01 -3.61
C PHE A 43 6.01 4.11 -2.92
N PHE A 44 5.85 4.01 -1.62
CA PHE A 44 5.01 4.94 -0.87
C PHE A 44 5.59 5.37 0.47
N ASP A 45 5.22 6.58 0.89
CA ASP A 45 5.47 7.15 2.21
C ASP A 45 4.13 7.29 2.95
N PRO A 46 3.98 6.73 4.16
CA PRO A 46 2.73 6.78 4.93
C PRO A 46 2.19 8.19 5.21
N PHE A 47 3.06 9.19 5.29
CA PHE A 47 2.71 10.58 5.59
C PHE A 47 2.56 11.46 4.34
N ASN A 48 2.76 10.91 3.16
CA ASN A 48 2.69 11.67 1.92
C ASN A 48 1.24 11.69 1.39
N LYS A 49 0.69 12.91 1.22
CA LYS A 49 -0.68 13.12 0.72
C LYS A 49 -0.91 12.61 -0.70
N ASP A 50 0.12 12.63 -1.53
CA ASP A 50 0.01 12.15 -2.91
C ASP A 50 0.09 10.63 -2.98
N CYS A 51 0.81 9.98 -2.04
CA CYS A 51 0.73 8.53 -1.85
C CYS A 51 -0.69 8.10 -1.45
N PHE A 52 -1.34 8.85 -0.57
CA PHE A 52 -2.72 8.62 -0.20
C PHE A 52 -3.69 8.73 -1.39
N LYS A 53 -3.55 9.75 -2.23
CA LYS A 53 -4.36 9.88 -3.47
C LYS A 53 -4.06 8.76 -4.48
N LEU A 54 -2.78 8.37 -4.60
CA LEU A 54 -2.39 7.28 -5.50
C LEU A 54 -3.01 5.94 -5.06
N SER A 55 -3.24 5.71 -3.77
CA SER A 55 -3.83 4.46 -3.28
C SER A 55 -5.23 4.20 -3.87
N ALA A 56 -6.05 5.24 -4.06
CA ALA A 56 -7.34 5.14 -4.73
C ALA A 56 -7.21 4.80 -6.23
N ILE A 57 -6.20 5.38 -6.90
CA ILE A 57 -5.88 5.05 -8.30
C ILE A 57 -5.45 3.58 -8.41
N ILE A 58 -4.59 3.12 -7.51
CA ILE A 58 -4.13 1.72 -7.45
C ILE A 58 -5.30 0.76 -7.25
N SER A 59 -6.25 1.10 -6.39
CA SER A 59 -7.45 0.30 -6.17
C SER A 59 -8.28 0.14 -7.45
N LYS A 60 -8.46 1.22 -8.22
CA LYS A 60 -9.14 1.18 -9.53
C LYS A 60 -8.39 0.33 -10.55
N LEU A 61 -7.07 0.52 -10.66
CA LEU A 61 -6.25 -0.27 -11.57
C LEU A 61 -6.35 -1.77 -11.24
N ARG A 62 -6.36 -2.12 -9.96
CA ARG A 62 -6.48 -3.51 -9.50
C ARG A 62 -7.83 -4.12 -9.88
N ILE A 63 -8.92 -3.35 -9.84
CA ILE A 63 -10.26 -3.81 -10.26
C ILE A 63 -10.31 -3.98 -11.78
N GLU A 64 -9.85 -2.98 -12.54
CA GLU A 64 -9.94 -2.97 -14.00
C GLU A 64 -9.02 -4.00 -14.67
N TYR A 65 -7.79 -4.16 -14.14
CA TYR A 65 -6.77 -5.03 -14.75
C TYR A 65 -6.49 -6.31 -13.94
N ASN A 66 -7.34 -6.68 -13.01
CA ASN A 66 -7.23 -7.75 -12.00
C ASN A 66 -6.27 -8.90 -12.35
N GLN A 67 -6.52 -9.61 -13.47
CA GLN A 67 -5.74 -10.78 -13.87
C GLN A 67 -4.45 -10.46 -14.64
N TYR A 68 -4.27 -9.21 -15.07
CA TYR A 68 -3.13 -8.79 -15.90
C TYR A 68 -2.04 -8.11 -15.11
N ILE A 69 -2.36 -7.54 -13.94
CA ILE A 69 -1.40 -6.80 -13.13
C ILE A 69 -1.21 -7.44 -11.76
N ARG A 70 0.00 -7.37 -11.26
CA ARG A 70 0.35 -7.69 -9.88
C ARG A 70 1.01 -6.48 -9.25
N ILE A 71 0.46 -5.99 -8.13
CA ILE A 71 0.99 -4.80 -7.45
C ILE A 71 1.69 -5.22 -6.16
N ARG A 72 2.93 -4.74 -5.97
CA ARG A 72 3.69 -4.85 -4.73
C ARG A 72 3.90 -3.48 -4.13
N HIS A 73 3.52 -3.30 -2.88
CA HIS A 73 3.79 -2.09 -2.14
C HIS A 73 5.15 -2.18 -1.46
N ILE A 74 5.98 -1.15 -1.69
CA ILE A 74 7.32 -1.01 -1.13
C ILE A 74 7.32 0.26 -0.29
N LEU A 75 7.65 0.11 0.99
CA LEU A 75 7.72 1.24 1.90
C LEU A 75 8.99 2.06 1.63
N ASN A 76 8.81 3.32 1.26
CA ASN A 76 9.91 4.27 1.04
C ASN A 76 9.66 5.56 1.83
N PRO A 77 9.75 5.52 3.17
CA PRO A 77 9.49 6.66 4.02
C PRO A 77 10.57 7.73 3.86
N SER A 78 10.15 8.99 3.81
CA SER A 78 11.07 10.13 3.80
C SER A 78 11.92 10.21 5.08
N LEU A 79 13.06 10.89 5.00
CA LEU A 79 13.92 11.15 6.17
C LEU A 79 13.14 11.80 7.32
N LYS A 80 12.18 12.67 7.01
CA LYS A 80 11.30 13.30 8.00
C LYS A 80 10.49 12.26 8.80
N VAL A 81 10.01 11.22 8.14
CA VAL A 81 9.28 10.12 8.78
C VAL A 81 10.21 9.29 9.65
N LEU A 82 11.38 8.93 9.12
CA LEU A 82 12.37 8.13 9.86
C LEU A 82 12.89 8.86 11.11
N THR A 83 13.10 10.18 11.03
CA THR A 83 13.55 10.99 12.18
C THR A 83 12.43 11.23 13.20
N LYS A 84 11.18 11.43 12.78
CA LYS A 84 10.04 11.52 13.70
C LYS A 84 9.85 10.22 14.50
N CYS A 85 9.97 9.07 13.83
CA CYS A 85 9.89 7.77 14.46
C CYS A 85 10.99 7.56 15.53
N GLN A 86 12.15 8.16 15.37
CA GLN A 86 13.26 8.08 16.35
C GLN A 86 13.11 9.05 17.52
N ALA A 87 12.51 10.23 17.30
CA ALA A 87 12.48 11.33 18.28
C ALA A 87 11.30 11.26 19.26
N GLN A 88 10.23 10.52 18.96
CA GLN A 88 8.98 10.46 19.74
C GLN A 88 8.75 9.10 20.42
N SER A 89 9.75 8.25 20.46
CA SER A 89 9.66 6.88 20.94
C SER A 89 9.35 6.80 22.45
N THR A 90 8.07 6.91 22.79
CA THR A 90 7.52 6.56 24.12
C THR A 90 6.61 5.34 24.09
N SER A 91 6.21 4.86 22.91
CA SER A 91 5.44 3.61 22.74
C SER A 91 5.92 2.80 21.53
N ASP A 92 5.70 1.49 21.57
CA ASP A 92 6.01 0.55 20.47
C ASP A 92 5.26 0.90 19.17
N PHE A 93 4.23 1.74 19.25
CA PHE A 93 3.35 2.11 18.15
C PHE A 93 3.79 3.36 17.38
N ASP A 94 4.79 4.11 17.87
CA ASP A 94 5.18 5.40 17.28
C ASP A 94 5.82 5.26 15.90
N ASN A 95 6.17 4.05 15.49
CA ASN A 95 6.77 3.78 14.19
C ASN A 95 5.77 3.20 13.19
N ILE A 96 5.05 4.06 12.47
CA ILE A 96 4.07 3.64 11.45
C ILE A 96 4.67 2.73 10.36
N ALA A 97 5.96 2.85 10.07
CA ALA A 97 6.63 1.99 9.11
C ALA A 97 6.71 0.54 9.63
N LEU A 98 7.08 0.37 10.90
CA LEU A 98 7.08 -0.95 11.53
C LEU A 98 5.66 -1.47 11.77
N ALA A 99 4.71 -0.59 12.10
CA ALA A 99 3.30 -0.95 12.23
C ALA A 99 2.73 -1.49 10.91
N TYR A 100 3.07 -0.86 9.78
CA TYR A 100 2.69 -1.37 8.47
C TYR A 100 3.33 -2.74 8.19
N LYS A 101 4.62 -2.92 8.49
CA LYS A 101 5.31 -4.21 8.34
C LYS A 101 4.72 -5.31 9.23
N ALA A 102 4.29 -4.99 10.45
CA ALA A 102 3.56 -5.94 11.30
C ALA A 102 2.20 -6.33 10.68
N ALA A 103 1.47 -5.37 10.12
CA ALA A 103 0.23 -5.64 9.42
C ALA A 103 0.42 -6.55 8.19
N GLU A 104 1.53 -6.40 7.44
CA GLU A 104 1.87 -7.26 6.30
C GLU A 104 2.00 -8.74 6.68
N LEU A 105 2.46 -9.06 7.90
CA LEU A 105 2.55 -10.43 8.38
C LEU A 105 1.18 -11.11 8.52
N GLN A 106 0.12 -10.33 8.72
CA GLN A 106 -1.25 -10.83 8.79
C GLN A 106 -1.99 -10.81 7.44
N GLY A 107 -1.33 -10.34 6.39
CA GLY A 107 -1.80 -10.36 5.02
C GLY A 107 -1.80 -9.00 4.34
N ARG A 108 -1.43 -9.01 3.05
CA ARG A 108 -1.23 -7.80 2.25
C ARG A 108 -2.46 -6.90 2.20
N LEU A 109 -3.65 -7.43 1.90
CA LEU A 109 -4.88 -6.62 1.79
C LEU A 109 -5.27 -5.97 3.11
N ARG A 110 -5.04 -6.66 4.24
CA ARG A 110 -5.26 -6.09 5.57
C ARG A 110 -4.26 -4.98 5.87
N ALA A 111 -3.00 -5.14 5.49
CA ALA A 111 -1.97 -4.11 5.65
C ALA A 111 -2.27 -2.86 4.80
N GLU A 112 -2.70 -3.03 3.55
CA GLU A 112 -3.13 -1.93 2.70
C GLU A 112 -4.33 -1.18 3.30
N ARG A 113 -5.32 -1.91 3.81
CA ARG A 113 -6.46 -1.33 4.51
C ARG A 113 -6.03 -0.60 5.79
N PHE A 114 -5.13 -1.18 6.56
CA PHE A 114 -4.59 -0.57 7.77
C PHE A 114 -3.90 0.76 7.48
N ILE A 115 -2.97 0.79 6.52
CA ILE A 115 -2.23 2.01 6.19
C ILE A 115 -3.16 3.08 5.62
N HIS A 116 -4.16 2.71 4.82
CA HIS A 116 -5.15 3.63 4.30
C HIS A 116 -5.99 4.28 5.41
N LEU A 117 -6.47 3.48 6.38
CA LEU A 117 -7.16 3.99 7.56
C LEU A 117 -6.26 4.91 8.39
N MET A 118 -5.01 4.54 8.59
CA MET A 118 -4.02 5.39 9.28
C MET A 118 -3.82 6.72 8.56
N GLN A 119 -3.66 6.72 7.23
CA GLN A 119 -3.51 7.93 6.44
C GLN A 119 -4.73 8.85 6.53
N ASN A 120 -5.95 8.30 6.53
CA ASN A 120 -7.19 9.05 6.74
C ASN A 120 -7.21 9.79 8.08
N GLU A 121 -6.66 9.18 9.13
CA GLU A 121 -6.61 9.78 10.46
C GLU A 121 -5.45 10.78 10.63
N ILE A 122 -4.27 10.45 10.12
CA ILE A 122 -3.04 11.21 10.32
C ILE A 122 -3.03 12.51 9.50
N ILE A 123 -3.34 12.41 8.20
CA ILE A 123 -3.18 13.53 7.26
C ILE A 123 -4.03 14.75 7.65
N PRO A 124 -5.30 14.63 8.07
CA PRO A 124 -6.09 15.78 8.50
C PRO A 124 -5.67 16.34 9.86
N LYS A 125 -5.03 15.54 10.71
CA LYS A 125 -4.67 15.88 12.10
C LYS A 125 -3.21 16.31 12.27
N ASN A 126 -2.57 16.79 11.20
CA ASN A 126 -1.17 17.26 11.23
C ASN A 126 -0.16 16.21 11.73
N ASP A 127 -0.33 14.99 11.29
CA ASP A 127 0.59 13.87 11.56
C ASP A 127 0.68 13.47 13.07
N ILE A 128 -0.34 13.73 13.86
CA ILE A 128 -0.41 13.25 15.26
C ILE A 128 -0.94 11.82 15.27
N ILE A 129 -0.14 10.92 15.84
CA ILE A 129 -0.52 9.50 16.02
C ILE A 129 -0.82 9.27 17.50
N THR A 130 -1.95 8.62 17.78
CA THR A 130 -2.33 8.18 19.13
C THR A 130 -2.54 6.67 19.14
N GLU A 131 -2.30 6.05 20.30
CA GLU A 131 -2.53 4.62 20.50
C GLU A 131 -3.98 4.23 20.17
N GLU A 132 -4.95 5.08 20.53
CA GLU A 132 -6.36 4.86 20.23
C GLU A 132 -6.63 4.81 18.72
N MET A 133 -6.03 5.72 17.94
CA MET A 133 -6.13 5.71 16.47
C MET A 133 -5.62 4.40 15.90
N ILE A 134 -4.44 3.95 16.36
CA ILE A 134 -3.84 2.71 15.89
C ILE A 134 -4.72 1.53 16.21
N CYS A 135 -5.22 1.41 17.46
CA CYS A 135 -6.13 0.33 17.87
C CYS A 135 -7.39 0.29 17.00
N ASN A 136 -7.98 1.46 16.72
CA ASN A 136 -9.16 1.56 15.86
C ASN A 136 -8.84 1.13 14.41
N CYS A 137 -7.70 1.54 13.86
CA CYS A 137 -7.27 1.16 12.53
C CYS A 137 -6.98 -0.35 12.43
N ILE A 138 -6.33 -0.95 13.44
CA ILE A 138 -6.09 -2.40 13.51
C ILE A 138 -7.41 -3.16 13.43
N LYS A 139 -8.38 -2.79 14.29
CA LYS A 139 -9.69 -3.42 14.35
C LYS A 139 -10.45 -3.30 13.03
N ASN A 140 -10.49 -2.08 12.47
CA ASN A 140 -11.23 -1.81 11.23
C ASN A 140 -10.56 -2.41 9.99
N ALA A 141 -9.24 -2.64 10.03
CA ALA A 141 -8.52 -3.36 8.98
C ALA A 141 -8.72 -4.89 9.06
N GLY A 142 -9.34 -5.40 10.12
CA GLY A 142 -9.52 -6.84 10.34
C GLY A 142 -8.23 -7.55 10.77
N LEU A 143 -7.31 -6.81 11.40
CA LEU A 143 -6.09 -7.37 11.99
C LEU A 143 -6.39 -7.88 13.41
N ASP A 144 -5.69 -8.93 13.81
CA ASP A 144 -5.66 -9.40 15.19
C ASP A 144 -4.71 -8.52 16.01
N TYR A 145 -5.23 -7.89 17.07
CA TYR A 145 -4.47 -6.94 17.88
C TYR A 145 -3.34 -7.58 18.66
N ASP A 146 -3.58 -8.75 19.26
CA ASP A 146 -2.59 -9.42 20.09
C ASP A 146 -1.43 -9.94 19.25
N VAL A 147 -1.73 -10.54 18.09
CA VAL A 147 -0.73 -10.95 17.10
C VAL A 147 0.04 -9.73 16.56
N PHE A 148 -0.65 -8.64 16.27
CA PHE A 148 -0.03 -7.40 15.78
C PHE A 148 0.98 -6.84 16.81
N LYS A 149 0.58 -6.78 18.09
CA LYS A 149 1.43 -6.30 19.18
C LYS A 149 2.65 -7.19 19.40
N GLU A 150 2.47 -8.50 19.34
CA GLU A 150 3.55 -9.47 19.42
C GLU A 150 4.53 -9.34 18.24
N ASP A 151 3.99 -9.12 17.04
CA ASP A 151 4.79 -8.94 15.84
C ASP A 151 5.61 -7.64 15.88
N LEU A 152 5.08 -6.54 16.44
CA LEU A 152 5.81 -5.28 16.59
C LEU A 152 7.13 -5.41 17.35
N GLN A 153 7.22 -6.34 18.28
CA GLN A 153 8.42 -6.57 19.09
C GLN A 153 9.49 -7.42 18.38
N LYS A 154 9.21 -7.90 17.16
CA LYS A 154 10.12 -8.79 16.42
C LYS A 154 11.14 -7.98 15.60
N ASN A 155 12.42 -8.26 15.80
CA ASN A 155 13.53 -7.66 15.05
C ASN A 155 13.40 -7.85 13.53
N LYS A 156 12.69 -8.86 13.06
CA LYS A 156 12.48 -9.13 11.63
C LYS A 156 11.75 -8.02 10.88
N LEU A 157 10.96 -7.17 11.56
CA LEU A 157 10.29 -6.05 10.93
C LEU A 157 11.29 -5.00 10.45
N THR A 158 12.31 -4.72 11.26
CA THR A 158 13.41 -3.83 10.88
C THR A 158 14.17 -4.37 9.66
N GLU A 159 14.39 -5.68 9.60
CA GLU A 159 15.04 -6.28 8.43
C GLU A 159 14.12 -6.20 7.18
N SER A 160 12.82 -6.44 7.35
CA SER A 160 11.85 -6.26 6.25
C SER A 160 11.82 -4.82 5.73
N LEU A 161 11.87 -3.82 6.61
CA LEU A 161 11.96 -2.41 6.22
C LEU A 161 13.28 -2.11 5.49
N LYS A 162 14.41 -2.67 5.94
CA LYS A 162 15.70 -2.50 5.25
C LYS A 162 15.67 -3.09 3.82
N ILE A 163 14.96 -4.20 3.62
CA ILE A 163 14.77 -4.79 2.29
C ILE A 163 14.01 -3.82 1.40
N ASP A 164 12.91 -3.22 1.86
CA ASP A 164 12.17 -2.22 1.09
C ASP A 164 13.04 -1.02 0.71
N LEU A 165 13.80 -0.49 1.67
CA LEU A 165 14.73 0.63 1.43
C LEU A 165 15.87 0.25 0.46
N HIS A 166 16.30 -1.01 0.48
CA HIS A 166 17.29 -1.51 -0.47
C HIS A 166 16.69 -1.59 -1.88
N ILE A 167 15.49 -2.15 -2.02
CA ILE A 167 14.77 -2.20 -3.31
C ILE A 167 14.58 -0.79 -3.88
N ALA A 168 14.14 0.16 -3.05
CA ALA A 168 13.97 1.56 -3.48
C ALA A 168 15.28 2.17 -3.99
N ARG A 169 16.41 1.87 -3.35
CA ARG A 169 17.73 2.33 -3.76
C ARG A 169 18.20 1.69 -5.06
N GLU A 170 18.06 0.37 -5.19
CA GLU A 170 18.45 -0.35 -6.42
C GLU A 170 17.63 0.10 -7.64
N MET A 171 16.37 0.48 -7.43
CA MET A 171 15.50 1.03 -8.47
C MET A 171 15.64 2.56 -8.62
N GLU A 172 16.60 3.18 -7.94
CA GLU A 172 16.89 4.62 -8.00
C GLU A 172 15.64 5.48 -7.75
N ILE A 173 14.83 5.13 -6.74
CA ILE A 173 13.61 5.86 -6.38
C ILE A 173 13.98 7.07 -5.53
N GLU A 174 13.83 8.27 -6.10
CA GLU A 174 14.19 9.53 -5.44
C GLU A 174 13.06 10.07 -4.54
N GLN A 175 11.80 9.79 -4.89
CA GLN A 175 10.64 10.30 -4.17
C GLN A 175 9.48 9.31 -4.14
N ALA A 176 8.56 9.51 -3.18
CA ALA A 176 7.27 8.84 -3.12
C ALA A 176 6.13 9.87 -3.38
N PRO A 177 5.05 9.49 -4.07
CA PRO A 177 4.80 8.21 -4.68
C PRO A 177 5.61 7.97 -5.96
N SER A 178 6.00 6.70 -6.21
CA SER A 178 6.56 6.27 -7.49
C SER A 178 6.04 4.89 -7.86
N LEU A 179 5.80 4.67 -9.14
CA LEU A 179 5.46 3.35 -9.68
C LEU A 179 6.55 2.90 -10.66
N VAL A 180 6.92 1.62 -10.57
CA VAL A 180 7.79 0.98 -11.56
C VAL A 180 7.05 -0.21 -12.16
N PHE A 181 6.91 -0.21 -13.48
CA PHE A 181 6.18 -1.21 -14.24
C PHE A 181 7.16 -2.15 -14.93
N PHE A 182 7.00 -3.45 -14.71
CA PHE A 182 7.73 -4.50 -15.42
C PHE A 182 6.74 -5.33 -16.22
N SER A 183 7.09 -5.65 -17.46
CA SER A 183 6.34 -6.56 -18.32
C SER A 183 7.24 -7.71 -18.75
N GLU A 184 6.66 -8.91 -18.93
CA GLU A 184 7.39 -10.08 -19.42
C GLU A 184 7.97 -9.86 -20.84
N ASP A 185 7.32 -9.01 -21.63
CA ASP A 185 7.69 -8.77 -23.04
C ASP A 185 8.66 -7.60 -23.21
N VAL A 186 8.88 -6.76 -22.20
CA VAL A 186 9.76 -5.60 -22.23
C VAL A 186 11.01 -5.87 -21.40
N HIS A 187 12.15 -5.91 -22.07
CA HIS A 187 13.47 -6.23 -21.52
C HIS A 187 13.86 -5.42 -20.28
N GLU A 188 14.41 -6.12 -19.32
CA GLU A 188 15.30 -5.77 -18.19
C GLU A 188 15.14 -4.43 -17.45
N GLU A 189 14.72 -3.34 -18.08
CA GLU A 189 14.53 -2.03 -17.45
C GLU A 189 13.03 -1.75 -17.23
N GLY A 190 12.63 -1.59 -15.94
CA GLY A 190 11.27 -1.21 -15.58
C GLY A 190 10.96 0.24 -16.00
N LEU A 191 9.73 0.51 -16.45
CA LEU A 191 9.26 1.86 -16.70
C LEU A 191 8.92 2.58 -15.38
N LYS A 192 9.71 3.58 -15.00
CA LYS A 192 9.55 4.36 -13.78
C LYS A 192 8.68 5.59 -14.01
N VAL A 193 7.71 5.80 -13.14
CA VAL A 193 6.82 6.97 -13.10
C VAL A 193 6.87 7.57 -11.69
N GLU A 194 7.51 8.71 -11.53
CA GLU A 194 7.66 9.40 -10.25
C GLU A 194 6.63 10.52 -10.08
N GLY A 195 5.99 10.56 -8.91
CA GLY A 195 4.94 11.51 -8.61
C GLY A 195 3.54 10.99 -8.88
N LEU A 196 2.55 11.86 -8.66
CA LEU A 196 1.14 11.58 -8.84
C LEU A 196 0.66 12.11 -10.20
N TYR A 197 0.09 11.23 -11.00
CA TYR A 197 -0.51 11.56 -12.29
C TYR A 197 -2.00 11.21 -12.31
N PRO A 198 -2.77 11.77 -13.27
CA PRO A 198 -4.14 11.37 -13.51
C PRO A 198 -4.26 9.89 -13.91
N TYR A 199 -5.38 9.26 -13.55
CA TYR A 199 -5.68 7.84 -13.78
C TYR A 199 -5.36 7.35 -15.21
N HIS A 200 -5.76 8.14 -16.24
CA HIS A 200 -5.58 7.77 -17.63
C HIS A 200 -4.12 7.61 -18.06
N ILE A 201 -3.16 8.20 -17.34
CA ILE A 201 -1.73 8.00 -17.62
C ILE A 201 -1.31 6.57 -17.27
N TYR A 202 -1.75 6.09 -16.11
CA TYR A 202 -1.44 4.72 -15.66
C TYR A 202 -2.11 3.65 -16.54
N THR A 203 -3.38 3.89 -16.93
CA THR A 203 -4.08 2.97 -17.85
C THR A 203 -3.44 2.96 -19.22
N TYR A 204 -2.97 4.11 -19.72
CA TYR A 204 -2.23 4.17 -20.98
C TYR A 204 -0.96 3.32 -20.89
N ILE A 205 -0.14 3.48 -19.85
CA ILE A 205 1.08 2.69 -19.64
C ILE A 205 0.77 1.18 -19.59
N ILE A 206 -0.24 0.78 -18.83
CA ILE A 206 -0.61 -0.63 -18.71
C ILE A 206 -1.02 -1.19 -20.07
N ASN A 207 -1.82 -0.46 -20.84
CA ASN A 207 -2.28 -0.89 -22.16
C ASN A 207 -1.14 -1.00 -23.19
N GLU A 208 -0.12 -0.14 -23.11
CA GLU A 208 1.08 -0.23 -23.96
C GLU A 208 1.98 -1.42 -23.59
N LEU A 209 1.92 -1.90 -22.35
CA LEU A 209 2.71 -3.01 -21.83
C LEU A 209 2.02 -4.38 -21.94
N MET A 210 0.72 -4.41 -22.29
CA MET A 210 -0.06 -5.66 -22.49
C MET A 210 0.11 -6.24 -23.89
#